data_9a50a862142ed65c14c3d7c309358031
#
_entry.id   9a50a862142ed65c14c3d7c309358031
#
_cell.length_a   1.000
_cell.length_b   1.000
_cell.length_c   1.000
_cell.angle_alpha   90.00
_cell.angle_beta   90.00
_cell.angle_gamma   90.00
#
_symmetry.space_group_name_H-M   'P 1'
#
loop_
_entity.id
_entity.type
_entity.pdbx_description
1 polymer ?
#
loop_
_entity_poly.entity_id
_entity_poly.type
_entity_poly.pdbx_seq_one_letter_code
_entity_poly.pdbx_strand_id
1 'polypeptide(L)'
;MKITRLFILFSIPWLAAACATVKQEGPAVPAPGPKISRAKDALKRKTPKFNAPQTLGGLIASDSWTVYPEKQQEEFKGHVSYDNGVYTFRADYALSDRAKSTFSAAGNIYIKQAEKNGPLYEVKADDGHYNYKTGKGRLSARKNRFVYLTYQDAQGTATHAQARKAEFDTNTKTYRLYQDVTITRPTPAGTATVTAERVLARQNDQYAVLEGGVKLSTPQYTMTADTLVMDGKNNKSYAFGSRTLLQGKTEEGQFAVIADRAEAENETRLLSLKGKVQGWLVSDEINKAEINDKF
;
A
#
# COMPACT_ATOMS: atom_id res chain seq x y z
N MET A 1 34.58 0.10 18.74
CA MET A 1 33.24 -0.42 18.95
C MET A 1 32.51 -0.39 17.62
N LYS A 2 32.34 -1.53 16.93
CA LYS A 2 31.73 -1.57 15.58
C LYS A 2 30.24 -1.82 15.72
N ILE A 3 29.43 -0.78 15.80
CA ILE A 3 27.95 -0.82 15.74
C ILE A 3 27.51 -1.12 14.28
N THR A 4 28.09 -2.14 13.68
CA THR A 4 28.09 -2.29 12.20
C THR A 4 26.92 -3.12 11.65
N ARG A 5 26.00 -3.66 12.50
CA ARG A 5 24.91 -4.55 12.02
C ARG A 5 23.49 -4.05 12.26
N LEU A 6 23.30 -2.84 12.79
CA LEU A 6 21.98 -2.35 13.22
C LEU A 6 21.10 -1.76 12.10
N PHE A 7 21.62 -1.55 10.89
CA PHE A 7 21.02 -0.62 9.93
C PHE A 7 20.52 -1.16 8.60
N ILE A 8 20.26 -2.47 8.45
CA ILE A 8 19.78 -3.04 7.16
C ILE A 8 18.32 -2.65 6.81
N LEU A 9 17.62 -1.88 7.64
CA LEU A 9 16.14 -1.85 7.63
C LEU A 9 15.46 -0.54 7.21
N PHE A 10 16.19 0.50 6.87
CA PHE A 10 15.56 1.75 6.41
C PHE A 10 15.24 1.80 4.91
N SER A 11 15.61 0.79 4.14
CA SER A 11 15.11 0.66 2.76
C SER A 11 13.77 -0.08 2.75
N ILE A 12 12.69 0.58 3.17
CA ILE A 12 11.35 0.17 2.81
C ILE A 12 11.14 0.66 1.37
N PRO A 13 11.24 -0.19 0.34
CA PRO A 13 10.82 0.25 -0.99
C PRO A 13 9.31 0.42 -0.95
N TRP A 14 8.89 1.66 -1.05
CA TRP A 14 7.67 2.22 -1.60
C TRP A 14 6.37 1.44 -1.43
N LEU A 15 5.45 2.03 -0.71
CA LEU A 15 4.02 1.84 -0.89
C LEU A 15 3.65 2.27 -2.32
N ALA A 16 3.86 1.41 -3.28
CA ALA A 16 3.41 1.64 -4.64
C ALA A 16 2.05 0.98 -4.83
N ALA A 17 0.98 1.72 -4.70
CA ALA A 17 -0.28 1.38 -5.30
C ALA A 17 -0.33 2.05 -6.68
N ALA A 18 -0.14 1.29 -7.75
CA ALA A 18 -0.28 1.80 -9.09
C ALA A 18 -1.69 1.54 -9.59
N CYS A 19 -2.50 2.57 -9.71
CA CYS A 19 -3.53 2.60 -10.73
C CYS A 19 -2.87 3.11 -12.00
N ALA A 20 -2.66 2.24 -12.97
CA ALA A 20 -2.07 2.62 -14.24
C ALA A 20 -3.03 3.51 -15.03
N THR A 21 -2.48 4.52 -15.64
CA THR A 21 -3.15 5.40 -16.59
C THR A 21 -3.50 4.60 -17.84
N VAL A 22 -4.78 4.31 -18.06
CA VAL A 22 -5.27 3.92 -19.38
C VAL A 22 -5.28 5.19 -20.23
N LYS A 23 -4.38 5.28 -21.21
CA LYS A 23 -4.50 6.25 -22.31
C LYS A 23 -5.77 5.92 -23.07
N GLN A 24 -6.75 6.79 -22.98
CA GLN A 24 -7.99 6.72 -23.72
C GLN A 24 -7.73 7.17 -25.16
N GLU A 25 -7.62 6.23 -26.09
CA GLU A 25 -7.90 6.51 -27.50
C GLU A 25 -9.40 6.42 -27.71
N GLY A 26 -9.95 7.34 -28.50
CA GLY A 26 -11.37 7.65 -28.63
C GLY A 26 -12.29 6.51 -29.09
N PRO A 27 -13.61 6.70 -28.99
CA PRO A 27 -14.60 5.63 -29.10
C PRO A 27 -14.74 5.12 -30.53
N ALA A 28 -14.57 3.81 -30.70
CA ALA A 28 -15.03 3.11 -31.90
C ALA A 28 -16.56 2.98 -31.86
N VAL A 29 -17.20 3.36 -32.95
CA VAL A 29 -18.66 3.32 -33.19
C VAL A 29 -19.18 1.88 -33.02
N PRO A 30 -20.25 1.63 -32.27
CA PRO A 30 -20.80 0.28 -32.11
C PRO A 30 -21.55 -0.21 -33.36
N ALA A 31 -21.26 -1.43 -33.77
CA ALA A 31 -22.00 -2.14 -34.80
C ALA A 31 -23.43 -2.55 -34.29
N PRO A 32 -24.43 -2.64 -35.18
CA PRO A 32 -25.83 -2.92 -34.80
C PRO A 32 -25.99 -4.34 -34.23
N GLY A 33 -26.70 -4.42 -33.11
CA GLY A 33 -26.95 -5.66 -32.36
C GLY A 33 -27.83 -6.70 -33.08
N PRO A 34 -27.66 -8.00 -32.79
CA PRO A 34 -28.45 -9.07 -33.38
C PRO A 34 -29.86 -9.18 -32.76
N LYS A 35 -30.81 -9.52 -33.62
CA LYS A 35 -32.23 -9.74 -33.29
C LYS A 35 -32.42 -10.92 -32.34
N ILE A 36 -33.19 -10.71 -31.28
CA ILE A 36 -33.53 -11.72 -30.27
C ILE A 36 -34.54 -12.71 -30.84
N SER A 37 -34.16 -13.96 -31.00
CA SER A 37 -35.09 -15.06 -31.19
C SER A 37 -35.30 -15.82 -29.89
N ARG A 38 -36.57 -15.94 -29.44
CA ARG A 38 -36.93 -16.76 -28.29
C ARG A 38 -36.79 -18.24 -28.68
N ALA A 39 -35.87 -18.94 -28.03
CA ALA A 39 -35.89 -20.40 -27.95
C ALA A 39 -35.80 -20.82 -26.50
N LYS A 40 -36.82 -21.49 -26.02
CA LYS A 40 -36.84 -22.27 -24.78
C LYS A 40 -36.02 -23.52 -25.04
N ASP A 41 -34.84 -23.64 -24.43
CA ASP A 41 -34.29 -24.92 -23.99
C ASP A 41 -33.22 -24.63 -22.93
N ALA A 42 -33.58 -25.02 -21.74
CA ALA A 42 -32.70 -24.97 -20.56
C ALA A 42 -31.75 -26.18 -20.61
N LEU A 43 -30.64 -25.98 -19.94
CA LEU A 43 -29.72 -26.96 -19.40
C LEU A 43 -28.50 -27.33 -20.25
N LYS A 44 -27.39 -26.91 -19.67
CA LYS A 44 -25.96 -27.07 -20.03
C LYS A 44 -25.38 -25.95 -20.88
N ARG A 45 -25.36 -24.73 -20.32
CA ARG A 45 -24.53 -23.68 -20.88
C ARG A 45 -23.07 -24.00 -20.56
N LYS A 46 -22.34 -24.60 -21.50
CA LYS A 46 -20.89 -24.42 -21.59
C LYS A 46 -20.69 -22.92 -21.76
N THR A 47 -20.05 -22.30 -20.78
CA THR A 47 -19.61 -20.91 -20.91
C THR A 47 -18.84 -20.77 -22.21
N PRO A 48 -19.27 -19.92 -23.17
CA PRO A 48 -18.48 -19.72 -24.37
C PRO A 48 -17.12 -19.19 -23.99
N LYS A 49 -16.06 -19.84 -24.48
CA LYS A 49 -14.72 -19.29 -24.42
C LYS A 49 -14.68 -18.11 -25.38
N PHE A 50 -14.91 -16.91 -24.88
CA PHE A 50 -14.65 -15.71 -25.65
C PHE A 50 -13.12 -15.57 -25.76
N ASN A 51 -12.59 -15.78 -26.96
CA ASN A 51 -11.27 -15.27 -27.30
C ASN A 51 -11.44 -13.74 -27.43
N ALA A 52 -11.21 -13.01 -26.32
CA ALA A 52 -11.23 -11.56 -26.37
C ALA A 52 -10.14 -11.09 -27.37
N PRO A 53 -10.45 -10.17 -28.29
CA PRO A 53 -9.43 -9.57 -29.12
C PRO A 53 -8.39 -8.88 -28.22
N GLN A 54 -7.11 -8.97 -28.57
CA GLN A 54 -5.97 -8.42 -27.82
C GLN A 54 -5.90 -6.87 -27.82
N THR A 55 -6.97 -6.20 -28.13
CA THR A 55 -7.09 -4.75 -28.02
C THR A 55 -7.61 -4.42 -26.62
N LEU A 56 -7.10 -3.40 -26.00
CA LEU A 56 -7.32 -2.74 -24.68
C LEU A 56 -8.70 -2.92 -23.97
N GLY A 57 -9.54 -3.84 -24.40
CA GLY A 57 -10.81 -4.23 -23.80
C GLY A 57 -10.62 -5.40 -22.84
N GLY A 58 -11.30 -5.36 -21.71
CA GLY A 58 -11.41 -6.48 -20.78
C GLY A 58 -12.77 -7.14 -20.86
N LEU A 59 -12.89 -8.32 -20.27
CA LEU A 59 -14.15 -9.00 -20.07
C LEU A 59 -14.84 -8.42 -18.83
N ILE A 60 -16.08 -7.92 -19.00
CA ILE A 60 -16.94 -7.52 -17.88
C ILE A 60 -17.99 -8.60 -17.68
N ALA A 61 -18.24 -8.99 -16.43
CA ALA A 61 -19.34 -9.87 -16.04
C ALA A 61 -20.04 -9.33 -14.79
N SER A 62 -21.34 -9.55 -14.69
CA SER A 62 -22.18 -9.25 -13.53
C SER A 62 -23.48 -10.05 -13.63
N ASP A 63 -24.22 -10.19 -12.53
CA ASP A 63 -25.54 -10.83 -12.55
C ASP A 63 -26.56 -9.96 -13.27
N SER A 64 -26.44 -8.64 -13.16
CA SER A 64 -27.27 -7.70 -13.92
C SER A 64 -26.47 -6.48 -14.37
N TRP A 65 -26.74 -6.01 -15.57
CA TRP A 65 -26.16 -4.81 -16.17
C TRP A 65 -27.28 -3.93 -16.71
N THR A 66 -27.42 -2.73 -16.17
CA THR A 66 -28.43 -1.76 -16.60
C THR A 66 -27.74 -0.52 -17.16
N VAL A 67 -28.14 -0.09 -18.34
CA VAL A 67 -27.66 1.11 -19.01
C VAL A 67 -28.73 2.18 -18.95
N TYR A 68 -28.39 3.38 -18.49
CA TYR A 68 -29.23 4.58 -18.46
C TYR A 68 -28.69 5.60 -19.47
N PRO A 69 -29.10 5.56 -20.74
CA PRO A 69 -28.50 6.37 -21.81
C PRO A 69 -28.61 7.88 -21.52
N GLU A 70 -29.78 8.34 -21.07
CA GLU A 70 -30.04 9.76 -20.78
C GLU A 70 -29.16 10.30 -19.62
N LYS A 71 -28.82 9.44 -18.64
CA LYS A 71 -27.96 9.77 -17.52
C LYS A 71 -26.49 9.52 -17.81
N GLN A 72 -26.17 8.88 -18.94
CA GLN A 72 -24.84 8.38 -19.28
C GLN A 72 -24.24 7.49 -18.16
N GLN A 73 -25.09 6.61 -17.58
CA GLN A 73 -24.71 5.74 -16.46
C GLN A 73 -24.84 4.28 -16.86
N GLU A 74 -23.95 3.47 -16.31
CA GLU A 74 -23.97 2.02 -16.39
C GLU A 74 -23.85 1.43 -14.98
N GLU A 75 -24.84 0.63 -14.60
CA GLU A 75 -24.95 0.02 -13.27
C GLU A 75 -24.77 -1.49 -13.40
N PHE A 76 -23.90 -2.04 -12.58
CA PHE A 76 -23.59 -3.47 -12.50
C PHE A 76 -23.92 -3.98 -11.10
N LYS A 77 -24.66 -5.05 -10.98
CA LYS A 77 -25.04 -5.65 -9.69
C LYS A 77 -24.75 -7.15 -9.68
N GLY A 78 -24.27 -7.61 -8.54
CA GLY A 78 -23.98 -9.01 -8.25
C GLY A 78 -22.75 -9.53 -9.00
N HIS A 79 -21.79 -10.07 -8.29
CA HIS A 79 -20.57 -10.71 -8.81
C HIS A 79 -19.87 -9.93 -9.93
N VAL A 80 -19.85 -8.60 -9.78
CA VAL A 80 -19.21 -7.72 -10.78
C VAL A 80 -17.75 -8.10 -10.90
N SER A 81 -17.29 -8.34 -12.11
CA SER A 81 -15.89 -8.62 -12.41
C SER A 81 -15.45 -7.97 -13.71
N TYR A 82 -14.21 -7.54 -13.75
CA TYR A 82 -13.51 -7.08 -14.94
C TYR A 82 -12.13 -7.69 -14.96
N ASP A 83 -11.71 -8.18 -16.12
CA ASP A 83 -10.37 -8.73 -16.33
C ASP A 83 -9.88 -8.42 -17.73
N ASN A 84 -8.64 -7.91 -17.84
CA ASN A 84 -7.98 -7.66 -19.12
C ASN A 84 -6.60 -8.32 -19.21
N GLY A 85 -6.29 -9.26 -18.30
CA GLY A 85 -5.00 -9.93 -18.21
C GLY A 85 -3.92 -9.18 -17.42
N VAL A 86 -4.04 -7.86 -17.26
CA VAL A 86 -3.16 -7.03 -16.41
C VAL A 86 -3.90 -6.59 -15.16
N TYR A 87 -5.15 -6.19 -15.32
CA TYR A 87 -6.02 -5.73 -14.25
C TYR A 87 -7.16 -6.71 -14.03
N THR A 88 -7.37 -7.08 -12.78
CA THR A 88 -8.56 -7.78 -12.32
C THR A 88 -9.28 -6.88 -11.31
N PHE A 89 -10.56 -6.65 -11.52
CA PHE A 89 -11.44 -5.94 -10.57
C PHE A 89 -12.62 -6.84 -10.21
N ARG A 90 -13.05 -6.83 -8.95
CA ARG A 90 -14.27 -7.49 -8.47
C ARG A 90 -14.96 -6.61 -7.44
N ALA A 91 -16.30 -6.69 -7.41
CA ALA A 91 -17.16 -6.04 -6.40
C ALA A 91 -18.54 -6.68 -6.39
N ASP A 92 -19.36 -6.37 -5.39
CA ASP A 92 -20.78 -6.76 -5.40
C ASP A 92 -21.63 -5.78 -6.21
N TYR A 93 -21.16 -4.53 -6.31
CA TYR A 93 -21.82 -3.44 -7.03
C TYR A 93 -20.79 -2.52 -7.69
N ALA A 94 -21.12 -2.04 -8.90
CA ALA A 94 -20.35 -0.97 -9.53
C ALA A 94 -21.27 -0.04 -10.34
N LEU A 95 -20.92 1.24 -10.36
CA LEU A 95 -21.60 2.29 -11.13
C LEU A 95 -20.57 3.12 -11.88
N SER A 96 -20.66 3.17 -13.19
CA SER A 96 -19.95 4.10 -14.06
C SER A 96 -20.86 5.27 -14.39
N ASP A 97 -20.45 6.49 -14.10
CA ASP A 97 -21.14 7.73 -14.43
C ASP A 97 -20.25 8.55 -15.39
N ARG A 98 -20.52 8.46 -16.67
CA ARG A 98 -19.72 9.10 -17.71
C ARG A 98 -19.90 10.61 -17.70
N ALA A 99 -21.11 11.09 -17.38
CA ALA A 99 -21.39 12.52 -17.29
C ALA A 99 -20.52 13.21 -16.21
N LYS A 100 -20.31 12.51 -15.09
CA LYS A 100 -19.46 13.00 -13.99
C LYS A 100 -18.01 12.52 -14.06
N SER A 101 -17.69 11.66 -15.02
CA SER A 101 -16.38 11.01 -15.12
C SER A 101 -16.00 10.25 -13.85
N THR A 102 -16.96 9.51 -13.25
CA THR A 102 -16.73 8.79 -12.00
C THR A 102 -17.07 7.31 -12.13
N PHE A 103 -16.37 6.53 -11.33
CA PHE A 103 -16.62 5.12 -11.10
C PHE A 103 -16.74 4.90 -9.59
N SER A 104 -17.80 4.22 -9.17
CA SER A 104 -18.04 3.85 -7.78
C SER A 104 -18.23 2.35 -7.68
N ALA A 105 -17.74 1.76 -6.60
CA ALA A 105 -17.92 0.35 -6.30
C ALA A 105 -18.23 0.13 -4.83
N ALA A 106 -18.96 -0.92 -4.52
CA ALA A 106 -19.30 -1.28 -3.16
C ALA A 106 -19.39 -2.80 -2.98
N GLY A 107 -19.03 -3.24 -1.77
CA GLY A 107 -19.06 -4.64 -1.38
C GLY A 107 -17.92 -5.46 -1.96
N ASN A 108 -17.11 -6.06 -1.09
CA ASN A 108 -16.06 -7.02 -1.43
C ASN A 108 -15.14 -6.59 -2.59
N ILE A 109 -14.79 -5.30 -2.60
CA ILE A 109 -13.91 -4.75 -3.65
C ILE A 109 -12.57 -5.48 -3.59
N TYR A 110 -12.15 -6.01 -4.73
CA TYR A 110 -10.83 -6.57 -4.97
C TYR A 110 -10.28 -6.00 -6.26
N ILE A 111 -9.10 -5.43 -6.18
CA ILE A 111 -8.35 -4.90 -7.34
C ILE A 111 -7.01 -5.59 -7.35
N LYS A 112 -6.61 -6.12 -8.49
CA LYS A 112 -5.29 -6.70 -8.72
C LYS A 112 -4.71 -6.10 -10.00
N GLN A 113 -3.46 -5.71 -9.93
CA GLN A 113 -2.65 -5.38 -11.11
C GLN A 113 -1.41 -6.27 -11.06
N ALA A 114 -1.17 -7.01 -12.13
CA ALA A 114 -0.02 -7.86 -12.29
C ALA A 114 0.63 -7.60 -13.64
N GLU A 115 1.82 -7.05 -13.66
CA GLU A 115 2.60 -6.91 -14.87
C GLU A 115 3.42 -8.17 -15.12
N LYS A 116 3.57 -8.54 -16.38
CA LYS A 116 4.40 -9.71 -16.75
C LYS A 116 5.84 -9.45 -16.33
N ASN A 117 6.34 -10.26 -15.38
CA ASN A 117 7.67 -10.10 -14.78
C ASN A 117 7.88 -8.77 -14.03
N GLY A 118 6.80 -8.11 -13.63
CA GLY A 118 6.80 -6.86 -12.89
C GLY A 118 6.21 -7.00 -11.49
N PRO A 119 6.00 -5.89 -10.80
CA PRO A 119 5.39 -5.89 -9.49
C PRO A 119 3.93 -6.32 -9.53
N LEU A 120 3.48 -6.88 -8.40
CA LEU A 120 2.08 -7.21 -8.15
C LEU A 120 1.50 -6.24 -7.14
N TYR A 121 0.33 -5.71 -7.44
CA TYR A 121 -0.46 -4.87 -6.53
C TYR A 121 -1.80 -5.53 -6.29
N GLU A 122 -2.21 -5.60 -5.04
CA GLU A 122 -3.53 -6.07 -4.64
C GLU A 122 -4.14 -5.09 -3.64
N VAL A 123 -5.45 -4.82 -3.81
CA VAL A 123 -6.22 -3.95 -2.92
C VAL A 123 -7.53 -4.62 -2.57
N LYS A 124 -7.91 -4.59 -1.30
CA LYS A 124 -9.22 -5.02 -0.81
C LYS A 124 -9.87 -3.89 -0.03
N ALA A 125 -11.15 -3.61 -0.29
CA ALA A 125 -11.90 -2.55 0.38
C ALA A 125 -13.40 -2.91 0.41
N ASP A 126 -14.22 -2.13 1.11
CA ASP A 126 -15.66 -2.30 1.11
C ASP A 126 -16.37 -1.28 0.21
N ASP A 127 -15.84 -0.06 0.10
CA ASP A 127 -16.38 1.00 -0.72
C ASP A 127 -15.25 1.73 -1.46
N GLY A 128 -15.52 2.13 -2.70
CA GLY A 128 -14.57 2.82 -3.55
C GLY A 128 -15.22 3.85 -4.44
N HIS A 129 -14.49 4.94 -4.68
CA HIS A 129 -14.88 5.98 -5.62
C HIS A 129 -13.65 6.49 -6.36
N TYR A 130 -13.75 6.64 -7.66
CA TYR A 130 -12.67 7.12 -8.52
C TYR A 130 -13.20 8.11 -9.54
N ASN A 131 -12.53 9.23 -9.70
CA ASN A 131 -12.78 10.19 -10.76
C ASN A 131 -11.67 10.08 -11.80
N TYR A 132 -11.99 9.52 -12.96
CA TYR A 132 -10.98 9.23 -13.99
C TYR A 132 -10.53 10.48 -14.77
N LYS A 133 -11.28 11.60 -14.69
CA LYS A 133 -10.84 12.90 -15.26
C LYS A 133 -9.74 13.55 -14.41
N THR A 134 -9.86 13.45 -13.09
CA THR A 134 -8.89 14.05 -12.16
C THR A 134 -7.83 13.07 -11.68
N GLY A 135 -8.01 11.77 -11.92
CA GLY A 135 -7.12 10.73 -11.42
C GLY A 135 -7.22 10.48 -9.92
N LYS A 136 -8.21 11.06 -9.23
CA LYS A 136 -8.35 10.96 -7.77
C LYS A 136 -9.34 9.89 -7.37
N GLY A 137 -8.99 9.13 -6.36
CA GLY A 137 -9.86 8.11 -5.81
C GLY A 137 -9.71 7.97 -4.31
N ARG A 138 -10.70 7.28 -3.74
CA ARG A 138 -10.74 6.92 -2.33
C ARG A 138 -11.26 5.50 -2.18
N LEU A 139 -10.77 4.83 -1.17
CA LEU A 139 -11.24 3.53 -0.71
C LEU A 139 -11.50 3.62 0.77
N SER A 140 -12.50 2.92 1.25
CA SER A 140 -12.81 2.83 2.67
C SER A 140 -13.27 1.44 3.05
N ALA A 141 -13.11 1.12 4.32
CA ALA A 141 -13.60 -0.09 4.93
C ALA A 141 -14.78 0.22 5.85
N ARG A 142 -15.69 -0.74 6.00
CA ARG A 142 -16.78 -0.69 6.97
C ARG A 142 -16.24 -0.80 8.39
N LYS A 143 -17.11 -0.54 9.38
CA LYS A 143 -16.77 -0.66 10.80
C LYS A 143 -16.09 -2.01 11.08
N ASN A 144 -14.99 -1.98 11.83
CA ASN A 144 -14.18 -3.14 12.22
C ASN A 144 -13.47 -3.88 11.07
N ARG A 145 -13.42 -3.30 9.88
CA ARG A 145 -12.63 -3.81 8.73
C ARG A 145 -11.57 -2.80 8.32
N PHE A 146 -10.68 -3.21 7.42
CA PHE A 146 -9.61 -2.38 6.88
C PHE A 146 -9.61 -2.42 5.36
N VAL A 147 -9.12 -1.37 4.77
CA VAL A 147 -8.56 -1.39 3.42
C VAL A 147 -7.22 -2.09 3.52
N TYR A 148 -7.02 -3.14 2.74
CA TYR A 148 -5.76 -3.89 2.66
C TYR A 148 -5.09 -3.60 1.34
N LEU A 149 -3.80 -3.32 1.40
CA LEU A 149 -2.95 -3.12 0.23
C LEU A 149 -1.77 -4.08 0.32
N THR A 150 -1.49 -4.76 -0.77
CA THR A 150 -0.30 -5.60 -0.91
C THR A 150 0.48 -5.13 -2.11
N TYR A 151 1.76 -4.89 -1.91
CA TYR A 151 2.72 -4.66 -2.97
C TYR A 151 3.77 -5.76 -2.91
N GLN A 152 3.97 -6.47 -4.02
CA GLN A 152 5.05 -7.44 -4.16
C GLN A 152 6.01 -6.92 -5.23
N ASP A 153 7.27 -6.78 -4.88
CA ASP A 153 8.30 -6.36 -5.82
C ASP A 153 8.67 -7.48 -6.81
N ALA A 154 9.49 -7.15 -7.80
CA ALA A 154 9.93 -8.12 -8.81
C ALA A 154 10.77 -9.28 -8.22
N GLN A 155 11.31 -9.12 -7.03
CA GLN A 155 12.03 -10.14 -6.27
C GLN A 155 11.12 -11.04 -5.44
N GLY A 156 9.83 -10.77 -5.43
CA GLY A 156 8.83 -11.54 -4.69
C GLY A 156 8.63 -11.09 -3.23
N THR A 157 9.31 -10.02 -2.78
CA THR A 157 9.14 -9.52 -1.41
C THR A 157 7.84 -8.73 -1.31
N ALA A 158 6.94 -9.17 -0.43
CA ALA A 158 5.65 -8.55 -0.24
C ALA A 158 5.68 -7.53 0.91
N THR A 159 5.15 -6.33 0.66
CA THR A 159 4.82 -5.33 1.68
C THR A 159 3.31 -5.28 1.81
N HIS A 160 2.82 -5.38 3.04
CA HIS A 160 1.39 -5.31 3.35
C HIS A 160 1.11 -4.02 4.11
N ALA A 161 0.06 -3.34 3.74
CA ALA A 161 -0.44 -2.19 4.48
C ALA A 161 -1.94 -2.35 4.76
N GLN A 162 -2.38 -1.83 5.90
CA GLN A 162 -3.80 -1.71 6.23
C GLN A 162 -4.10 -0.33 6.80
N ALA A 163 -5.31 0.15 6.56
CA ALA A 163 -5.82 1.42 7.07
C ALA A 163 -7.36 1.41 7.05
N ARG A 164 -8.02 2.34 7.74
CA ARG A 164 -9.49 2.50 7.62
C ARG A 164 -9.89 3.14 6.31
N LYS A 165 -9.06 4.02 5.81
CA LYS A 165 -9.30 4.79 4.59
C LYS A 165 -8.01 4.95 3.80
N ALA A 166 -8.11 4.88 2.48
CA ALA A 166 -7.04 5.21 1.55
C ALA A 166 -7.54 6.23 0.52
N GLU A 167 -6.69 7.19 0.19
CA GLU A 167 -6.88 8.12 -0.91
C GLU A 167 -5.70 8.03 -1.86
N PHE A 168 -5.96 8.22 -3.15
CA PHE A 168 -4.91 8.16 -4.15
C PHE A 168 -5.14 9.17 -5.27
N ASP A 169 -4.05 9.60 -5.86
CA ASP A 169 -4.02 10.44 -7.06
C ASP A 169 -3.07 9.76 -8.06
N THR A 170 -3.64 9.22 -9.13
CA THR A 170 -2.88 8.47 -10.15
C THR A 170 -2.01 9.38 -11.01
N ASN A 171 -2.39 10.66 -11.16
CA ASN A 171 -1.63 11.62 -11.95
C ASN A 171 -0.33 12.02 -11.25
N THR A 172 -0.41 12.28 -9.94
CA THR A 172 0.76 12.64 -9.12
C THR A 172 1.42 11.44 -8.46
N LYS A 173 0.82 10.25 -8.56
CA LYS A 173 1.23 9.02 -7.86
C LYS A 173 1.40 9.26 -6.36
N THR A 174 0.41 9.93 -5.78
CA THR A 174 0.36 10.25 -4.36
C THR A 174 -0.68 9.38 -3.68
N TYR A 175 -0.31 8.80 -2.55
CA TYR A 175 -1.15 7.89 -1.77
C TYR A 175 -1.19 8.39 -0.33
N ARG A 176 -2.39 8.34 0.28
CA ARG A 176 -2.61 8.68 1.68
C ARG A 176 -3.38 7.58 2.37
N LEU A 177 -2.89 7.15 3.51
CA LEU A 177 -3.56 6.20 4.38
C LEU A 177 -3.92 6.91 5.68
N TYR A 178 -5.08 6.58 6.23
CA TYR A 178 -5.60 7.23 7.42
C TYR A 178 -6.18 6.21 8.40
N GLN A 179 -5.97 6.48 9.68
CA GLN A 179 -6.53 5.78 10.82
C GLN A 179 -6.06 4.32 10.92
N ASP A 180 -5.44 4.00 12.04
CA ASP A 180 -4.94 2.66 12.37
C ASP A 180 -4.03 2.08 11.26
N VAL A 181 -3.14 2.92 10.71
CA VAL A 181 -2.25 2.46 9.64
C VAL A 181 -1.22 1.50 10.21
N THR A 182 -1.13 0.33 9.60
CA THR A 182 -0.07 -0.65 9.87
C THR A 182 0.56 -1.07 8.55
N ILE A 183 1.88 -1.05 8.50
CA ILE A 183 2.66 -1.50 7.34
C ILE A 183 3.62 -2.58 7.81
N THR A 184 3.64 -3.72 7.13
CA THR A 184 4.55 -4.83 7.43
C THR A 184 5.35 -5.23 6.21
N ARG A 185 6.63 -5.54 6.42
CA ARG A 185 7.51 -6.02 5.37
C ARG A 185 8.49 -7.06 5.93
N PRO A 186 8.68 -8.19 5.26
CA PRO A 186 9.76 -9.13 5.55
C PRO A 186 11.13 -8.47 5.32
N THR A 187 12.07 -8.77 6.17
CA THR A 187 13.47 -8.37 6.06
C THR A 187 14.34 -9.58 6.35
N PRO A 188 15.63 -9.57 6.01
CA PRO A 188 16.54 -10.67 6.33
C PRO A 188 16.61 -11.02 7.83
N ALA A 189 16.34 -10.03 8.70
CA ALA A 189 16.36 -10.21 10.16
C ALA A 189 15.00 -10.60 10.74
N GLY A 190 13.95 -10.72 9.91
CA GLY A 190 12.57 -11.00 10.32
C GLY A 190 11.59 -9.97 9.74
N THR A 191 10.48 -9.68 10.42
CA THR A 191 9.47 -8.74 9.93
C THR A 191 9.65 -7.37 10.56
N ALA A 192 9.72 -6.33 9.72
CA ALA A 192 9.58 -4.94 10.14
C ALA A 192 8.09 -4.54 10.10
N THR A 193 7.63 -3.87 11.15
CA THR A 193 6.27 -3.35 11.26
C THR A 193 6.32 -1.87 11.63
N VAL A 194 5.55 -1.05 10.89
CA VAL A 194 5.37 0.37 11.21
C VAL A 194 3.90 0.63 11.46
N THR A 195 3.58 1.34 12.53
CA THR A 195 2.23 1.85 12.81
C THR A 195 2.24 3.37 12.85
N ALA A 196 1.15 4.00 12.41
CA ALA A 196 0.96 5.45 12.41
C ALA A 196 -0.54 5.80 12.29
N GLU A 197 -0.91 7.03 12.62
CA GLU A 197 -2.27 7.54 12.34
C GLU A 197 -2.45 7.87 10.86
N ARG A 198 -1.42 8.41 10.23
CA ARG A 198 -1.45 8.86 8.84
C ARG A 198 -0.16 8.52 8.12
N VAL A 199 -0.30 8.21 6.83
CA VAL A 199 0.82 8.03 5.91
C VAL A 199 0.54 8.80 4.63
N LEU A 200 1.50 9.58 4.20
CA LEU A 200 1.57 10.20 2.88
C LEU A 200 2.74 9.59 2.13
N ALA A 201 2.50 9.01 0.97
CA ALA A 201 3.57 8.49 0.10
C ALA A 201 3.47 9.16 -1.29
N ARG A 202 4.61 9.58 -1.83
CA ARG A 202 4.78 10.13 -3.17
C ARG A 202 5.76 9.27 -3.95
N GLN A 203 5.24 8.44 -4.84
CA GLN A 203 6.03 7.44 -5.56
C GLN A 203 7.10 8.08 -6.45
N ASN A 204 6.76 9.12 -7.20
CA ASN A 204 7.71 9.78 -8.10
C ASN A 204 8.90 10.42 -7.35
N ASP A 205 8.65 10.87 -6.13
CA ASP A 205 9.67 11.51 -5.29
C ASP A 205 10.44 10.52 -4.44
N GLN A 206 10.00 9.29 -4.41
CA GLN A 206 10.50 8.30 -3.49
C GLN A 206 10.43 8.82 -2.03
N TYR A 207 9.35 9.37 -1.62
CA TYR A 207 9.19 10.09 -0.37
C TYR A 207 7.96 9.61 0.39
N ALA A 208 8.12 9.40 1.69
CA ALA A 208 7.00 9.08 2.56
C ALA A 208 7.11 9.84 3.89
N VAL A 209 5.95 10.25 4.41
CA VAL A 209 5.79 10.83 5.75
C VAL A 209 4.76 10.02 6.51
N LEU A 210 5.14 9.59 7.69
CA LEU A 210 4.28 8.90 8.64
C LEU A 210 4.11 9.81 9.86
N GLU A 211 2.89 9.98 10.31
CA GLU A 211 2.55 10.93 11.37
C GLU A 211 1.57 10.33 12.38
N GLY A 212 1.67 10.81 13.62
CA GLY A 212 0.78 10.46 14.72
C GLY A 212 1.16 9.16 15.40
N GLY A 213 1.99 9.25 16.44
CA GLY A 213 2.39 8.11 17.25
C GLY A 213 3.08 7.01 16.45
N VAL A 214 4.05 7.40 15.62
CA VAL A 214 4.78 6.45 14.77
C VAL A 214 5.57 5.48 15.64
N LYS A 215 5.36 4.17 15.39
CA LYS A 215 6.14 3.11 16.01
C LYS A 215 6.69 2.18 14.92
N LEU A 216 8.00 2.12 14.80
CA LEU A 216 8.71 1.15 13.98
C LEU A 216 9.21 0.03 14.88
N SER A 217 8.87 -1.20 14.57
CA SER A 217 9.32 -2.39 15.28
C SER A 217 10.00 -3.35 14.32
N THR A 218 11.16 -3.84 14.73
CA THR A 218 11.93 -4.88 14.05
C THR A 218 12.33 -5.93 15.10
N PRO A 219 12.84 -7.09 14.72
CA PRO A 219 13.33 -8.06 15.69
C PRO A 219 14.46 -7.54 16.60
N GLN A 220 15.18 -6.51 16.16
CA GLN A 220 16.37 -6.00 16.85
C GLN A 220 16.11 -4.74 17.65
N TYR A 221 15.16 -3.89 17.20
CA TYR A 221 14.88 -2.62 17.87
C TYR A 221 13.45 -2.13 17.64
N THR A 222 13.03 -1.24 18.51
CA THR A 222 11.82 -0.45 18.37
C THR A 222 12.18 1.02 18.40
N MET A 223 11.58 1.80 17.50
CA MET A 223 11.67 3.25 17.49
C MET A 223 10.26 3.84 17.59
N THR A 224 10.09 4.86 18.44
CA THR A 224 8.88 5.67 18.51
C THR A 224 9.20 7.12 18.25
N ALA A 225 8.33 7.82 17.51
CA ALA A 225 8.45 9.23 17.19
C ALA A 225 7.07 9.82 16.88
N ASP A 226 6.92 11.14 16.83
CA ASP A 226 5.69 11.77 16.38
C ASP A 226 5.59 11.72 14.85
N THR A 227 6.73 11.83 14.18
CA THR A 227 6.85 11.83 12.71
C THR A 227 8.07 11.03 12.26
N LEU A 228 7.88 10.23 11.21
CA LEU A 228 8.96 9.57 10.48
C LEU A 228 8.89 10.00 9.02
N VAL A 229 9.96 10.57 8.50
CA VAL A 229 10.14 10.93 7.10
C VAL A 229 11.13 9.97 6.46
N MET A 230 10.78 9.45 5.31
CA MET A 230 11.61 8.58 4.49
C MET A 230 11.88 9.25 3.15
N ASP A 231 13.14 9.52 2.86
CA ASP A 231 13.61 10.11 1.61
C ASP A 231 14.45 9.08 0.85
N GLY A 232 13.79 8.35 -0.03
CA GLY A 232 14.44 7.28 -0.77
C GLY A 232 15.40 7.78 -1.84
N LYS A 233 15.19 8.99 -2.39
CA LYS A 233 16.14 9.58 -3.36
C LYS A 233 17.50 9.86 -2.73
N ASN A 234 17.48 10.30 -1.46
CA ASN A 234 18.69 10.62 -0.72
C ASN A 234 19.13 9.48 0.23
N ASN A 235 18.43 8.33 0.20
CA ASN A 235 18.67 7.20 1.09
C ASN A 235 18.69 7.57 2.57
N LYS A 236 17.85 8.54 2.98
CA LYS A 236 17.81 9.06 4.34
C LYS A 236 16.45 8.87 4.98
N SER A 237 16.47 8.73 6.29
CA SER A 237 15.24 8.70 7.10
C SER A 237 15.43 9.59 8.32
N TYR A 238 14.35 10.26 8.71
CA TYR A 238 14.34 11.23 9.80
C TYR A 238 13.19 10.92 10.73
N ALA A 239 13.47 10.67 12.00
CA ALA A 239 12.45 10.55 13.03
C ALA A 239 12.58 11.74 13.99
N PHE A 240 11.47 12.39 14.29
CA PHE A 240 11.45 13.55 15.18
C PHE A 240 10.09 13.72 15.85
N GLY A 241 10.05 14.60 16.84
CA GLY A 241 8.88 14.92 17.64
C GLY A 241 9.25 15.31 19.06
N SER A 242 8.26 15.25 19.95
CA SER A 242 8.45 15.58 21.36
C SER A 242 9.47 14.69 22.07
N ARG A 243 9.58 13.45 21.62
CA ARG A 243 10.53 12.44 22.11
C ARG A 243 10.72 11.32 21.11
N THR A 244 11.86 11.26 20.44
CA THR A 244 12.25 10.10 19.66
C THR A 244 12.95 9.11 20.58
N LEU A 245 12.35 7.94 20.80
CA LEU A 245 12.92 6.86 21.59
C LEU A 245 13.35 5.73 20.66
N LEU A 246 14.59 5.32 20.76
CA LEU A 246 15.13 4.12 20.14
C LEU A 246 15.59 3.15 21.23
N GLN A 247 15.07 1.92 21.20
CA GLN A 247 15.48 0.88 22.15
C GLN A 247 15.63 -0.46 21.42
N GLY A 248 16.56 -1.27 21.89
CA GLY A 248 16.82 -2.55 21.24
C GLY A 248 17.86 -3.40 21.94
N LYS A 249 18.19 -4.49 21.24
CA LYS A 249 19.20 -5.44 21.67
C LYS A 249 20.21 -5.67 20.55
N THR A 250 21.48 -5.67 20.89
CA THR A 250 22.60 -6.07 20.03
C THR A 250 23.26 -7.33 20.58
N GLU A 251 24.25 -7.84 19.87
CA GLU A 251 25.13 -8.91 20.40
C GLU A 251 25.89 -8.49 21.64
N GLU A 252 26.16 -7.17 21.79
CA GLU A 252 26.91 -6.58 22.88
C GLU A 252 26.05 -6.20 24.09
N GLY A 253 24.70 -6.25 23.98
CA GLY A 253 23.82 -5.88 25.08
C GLY A 253 22.54 -5.17 24.66
N GLN A 254 21.88 -4.55 25.62
CA GLN A 254 20.64 -3.79 25.43
C GLN A 254 20.91 -2.30 25.50
N PHE A 255 20.14 -1.53 24.75
CA PHE A 255 20.24 -0.07 24.77
C PHE A 255 18.86 0.59 24.72
N ALA A 256 18.76 1.79 25.28
CA ALA A 256 17.69 2.74 25.01
C ALA A 256 18.25 4.14 24.94
N VAL A 257 17.85 4.90 23.93
CA VAL A 257 18.29 6.27 23.71
C VAL A 257 17.10 7.14 23.34
N ILE A 258 17.03 8.31 23.96
CA ILE A 258 16.07 9.37 23.67
C ILE A 258 16.84 10.52 23.03
N ALA A 259 16.25 11.12 21.98
CA ALA A 259 16.80 12.28 21.30
C ALA A 259 15.66 13.16 20.76
N ASP A 260 15.93 14.42 20.46
CA ASP A 260 14.96 15.27 19.77
C ASP A 260 14.78 14.82 18.32
N ARG A 261 15.84 14.28 17.71
CA ARG A 261 15.85 13.81 16.33
C ARG A 261 16.79 12.63 16.14
N ALA A 262 16.33 11.64 15.37
CA ALA A 262 17.17 10.58 14.82
C ALA A 262 17.24 10.73 13.30
N GLU A 263 18.41 10.56 12.72
CA GLU A 263 18.68 10.60 11.30
C GLU A 263 19.45 9.34 10.91
N ALA A 264 18.91 8.55 10.00
CA ALA A 264 19.56 7.36 9.48
C ALA A 264 19.91 7.54 8.02
N GLU A 265 21.13 7.20 7.66
CA GLU A 265 21.62 7.14 6.29
C GLU A 265 21.80 5.68 5.90
N ASN A 266 20.99 5.23 4.91
CA ASN A 266 20.88 3.81 4.61
C ASN A 266 22.12 3.22 3.91
N GLU A 267 22.83 4.01 3.11
CA GLU A 267 24.04 3.56 2.40
C GLU A 267 25.20 3.31 3.37
N THR A 268 25.47 4.29 4.21
CA THR A 268 26.58 4.25 5.19
C THR A 268 26.22 3.48 6.44
N ARG A 269 24.93 3.16 6.62
CA ARG A 269 24.36 2.58 7.83
C ARG A 269 24.67 3.42 9.07
N LEU A 270 24.74 4.73 8.89
CA LEU A 270 24.99 5.68 9.97
C LEU A 270 23.67 6.09 10.62
N LEU A 271 23.62 6.01 11.94
CA LEU A 271 22.58 6.64 12.75
C LEU A 271 23.17 7.81 13.51
N SER A 272 22.60 8.98 13.33
CA SER A 272 22.92 10.18 14.07
C SER A 272 21.75 10.55 14.98
N LEU A 273 22.01 10.74 16.26
CA LEU A 273 21.05 11.23 17.24
C LEU A 273 21.42 12.66 17.58
N LYS A 274 20.44 13.58 17.54
CA LYS A 274 20.67 15.03 17.69
C LYS A 274 19.67 15.64 18.68
N GLY A 275 20.12 16.70 19.38
CA GLY A 275 19.34 17.37 20.43
C GLY A 275 19.29 16.50 21.68
N LYS A 276 19.14 17.04 22.82
CA LYS A 276 19.02 16.46 24.19
C LYS A 276 19.12 14.92 24.26
N VAL A 277 20.27 14.40 23.76
CA VAL A 277 20.48 12.95 23.68
C VAL A 277 20.76 12.40 25.07
N GLN A 278 19.96 11.44 25.49
CA GLN A 278 20.13 10.70 26.74
C GLN A 278 19.91 9.21 26.49
N GLY A 279 20.71 8.37 27.11
CA GLY A 279 20.55 6.94 26.90
C GLY A 279 21.29 6.10 27.93
N TRP A 280 20.99 4.82 27.92
CA TRP A 280 21.71 3.82 28.70
C TRP A 280 22.06 2.63 27.80
N LEU A 281 23.14 1.98 28.13
CA LEU A 281 23.62 0.76 27.52
C LEU A 281 23.94 -0.23 28.65
N VAL A 282 23.36 -1.43 28.54
CA VAL A 282 23.76 -2.56 29.38
C VAL A 282 24.55 -3.50 28.50
N SER A 283 25.83 -3.68 28.77
CA SER A 283 26.69 -4.63 28.07
C SER A 283 26.87 -5.87 28.92
N ASP A 284 26.77 -7.04 28.29
CA ASP A 284 27.05 -8.31 28.95
C ASP A 284 28.54 -8.41 29.39
N GLU A 285 29.42 -7.63 28.75
CA GLU A 285 30.84 -7.52 29.14
C GLU A 285 31.02 -6.69 30.43
N ILE A 286 30.20 -5.66 30.62
CA ILE A 286 30.24 -4.85 31.87
C ILE A 286 29.74 -5.70 33.04
N ASN A 287 28.76 -6.57 32.81
CA ASN A 287 28.27 -7.48 33.86
C ASN A 287 29.24 -8.63 34.16
N LYS A 288 30.20 -8.90 33.29
CA LYS A 288 31.30 -9.88 33.53
C LYS A 288 32.54 -9.26 34.09
N ALA A 289 32.69 -7.95 34.05
CA ALA A 289 33.73 -7.27 34.81
C ALA A 289 33.36 -7.47 36.27
N GLU A 290 33.91 -8.53 36.87
CA GLU A 290 33.96 -8.64 38.31
C GLU A 290 34.46 -7.29 38.85
N ILE A 291 33.62 -6.63 39.63
CA ILE A 291 34.07 -5.60 40.54
C ILE A 291 35.00 -6.35 41.47
N ASN A 292 36.28 -6.39 41.11
CA ASN A 292 37.33 -6.79 42.02
C ASN A 292 37.35 -5.73 43.11
N ASP A 293 36.51 -5.93 44.12
CA ASP A 293 36.62 -5.28 45.40
C ASP A 293 38.00 -5.64 46.02
N LYS A 294 39.02 -4.95 45.58
CA LYS A 294 40.28 -4.80 46.29
C LYS A 294 40.39 -3.34 46.68
N PHE A 295 39.76 -3.02 47.75
CA PHE A 295 40.13 -1.94 48.64
C PHE A 295 40.60 -2.53 49.97
#